data_cd6501d2e155a3952c9db81d65d43b77
#
_entry.id   cd6501d2e155a3952c9db81d65d43b77
#
_cell.length_a   1.000
_cell.length_b   1.000
_cell.length_c   1.000
_cell.angle_alpha   90.00
_cell.angle_beta   90.00
_cell.angle_gamma   90.00
#
_symmetry.space_group_name_H-M   'P 1'
#
loop_
_entity.id
_entity.type
_entity.pdbx_description
1 polymer ?
#
loop_
_entity_poly.entity_id
_entity_poly.type
_entity_poly.pdbx_seq_one_letter_code
_entity_poly.pdbx_strand_id
1 'polypeptide(L)'
;MKIIIMLFTLLFTAGIAQEGKTDTTLHREPIRFSKEMRGTFNGTKMNYLASHYETILYEKDDYNKPMASIFVTEYRSVKNDPNRPVIFIFNGGPGSASLWLHMGVMGPKVVKVPSDATDDGSPPYDLVNNSLSP
;
A
#
# COMPACT_ATOMS: atom_id res chain seq x y z
N MET A 1 -41.30 -58.43 27.75
CA MET A 1 -40.38 -57.82 26.81
C MET A 1 -40.69 -56.32 26.79
N LYS A 2 -39.92 -55.49 27.51
CA LYS A 2 -40.17 -54.05 27.67
C LYS A 2 -39.33 -53.32 26.63
N ILE A 3 -40.01 -52.63 25.69
CA ILE A 3 -39.38 -51.79 24.66
C ILE A 3 -39.18 -50.41 25.31
N ILE A 4 -37.90 -50.02 25.50
CA ILE A 4 -37.53 -48.67 25.95
C ILE A 4 -37.36 -47.81 24.68
N ILE A 5 -38.28 -46.90 24.47
CA ILE A 5 -38.16 -45.85 23.41
C ILE A 5 -37.30 -44.73 24.02
N MET A 6 -36.09 -44.59 23.51
CA MET A 6 -35.17 -43.51 23.86
C MET A 6 -35.45 -42.31 22.94
N LEU A 7 -36.12 -41.30 23.50
CA LEU A 7 -36.42 -40.04 22.80
C LEU A 7 -35.17 -39.19 22.77
N PHE A 8 -34.56 -39.05 21.60
CA PHE A 8 -33.39 -38.21 21.36
C PHE A 8 -33.87 -36.79 21.09
N THR A 9 -33.91 -35.91 22.09
CA THR A 9 -34.20 -34.51 21.91
C THR A 9 -32.95 -33.79 21.38
N LEU A 10 -33.01 -33.43 20.09
CA LEU A 10 -31.99 -32.61 19.41
C LEU A 10 -32.16 -31.15 19.86
N LEU A 11 -31.33 -30.69 20.75
CA LEU A 11 -31.24 -29.28 21.14
C LEU A 11 -30.54 -28.51 20.01
N PHE A 12 -31.32 -27.83 19.18
CA PHE A 12 -30.84 -26.86 18.21
C PHE A 12 -30.48 -25.58 18.98
N THR A 13 -29.21 -25.39 19.33
CA THR A 13 -28.70 -24.10 19.79
C THR A 13 -28.55 -23.20 18.56
N ALA A 14 -29.53 -22.31 18.36
CA ALA A 14 -29.37 -21.20 17.42
C ALA A 14 -28.25 -20.30 17.94
N GLY A 15 -27.06 -20.42 17.35
CA GLY A 15 -25.97 -19.49 17.53
C GLY A 15 -26.42 -18.15 16.96
N ILE A 16 -26.75 -17.19 17.84
CA ILE A 16 -26.90 -15.79 17.48
C ILE A 16 -25.51 -15.34 17.06
N ALA A 17 -25.26 -15.23 15.76
CA ALA A 17 -24.11 -14.51 15.25
C ALA A 17 -24.28 -13.06 15.67
N GLN A 18 -23.57 -12.66 16.72
CA GLN A 18 -23.49 -11.27 17.15
C GLN A 18 -22.67 -10.57 16.07
N GLU A 19 -23.33 -9.86 15.15
CA GLU A 19 -22.68 -8.85 14.33
C GLU A 19 -22.03 -7.83 15.26
N GLY A 20 -20.76 -8.06 15.54
CA GLY A 20 -19.93 -7.06 16.19
C GLY A 20 -19.91 -5.85 15.26
N LYS A 21 -20.65 -4.80 15.56
CA LYS A 21 -20.40 -3.47 15.03
C LYS A 21 -18.96 -3.14 15.39
N THR A 22 -18.05 -3.40 14.48
CA THR A 22 -16.70 -2.87 14.57
C THR A 22 -16.87 -1.36 14.40
N ASP A 23 -16.81 -0.65 15.52
CA ASP A 23 -16.72 0.81 15.52
C ASP A 23 -15.38 1.16 14.85
N THR A 24 -15.43 1.37 13.55
CA THR A 24 -14.28 1.68 12.71
C THR A 24 -13.98 3.19 12.72
N THR A 25 -14.26 3.89 13.79
CA THR A 25 -13.73 5.24 13.98
C THR A 25 -12.21 5.13 14.18
N LEU A 26 -11.48 5.15 13.07
CA LEU A 26 -10.02 5.24 13.07
C LEU A 26 -9.59 6.62 13.58
N HIS A 27 -9.74 6.88 14.87
CA HIS A 27 -9.21 8.06 15.56
C HIS A 27 -7.68 7.95 15.79
N ARG A 28 -6.96 7.37 14.85
CA ARG A 28 -5.50 7.35 14.91
C ARG A 28 -4.90 8.37 13.95
N GLU A 29 -3.80 8.96 14.36
CA GLU A 29 -3.04 9.84 13.48
C GLU A 29 -2.52 9.07 12.26
N PRO A 30 -2.62 9.66 11.05
CA PRO A 30 -2.08 9.08 9.84
C PRO A 30 -0.58 8.82 9.98
N ILE A 31 -0.14 7.67 9.52
CA ILE A 31 1.29 7.30 9.54
C ILE A 31 2.03 8.13 8.49
N ARG A 32 3.18 8.72 8.87
CA ARG A 32 4.06 9.43 7.94
C ARG A 32 5.53 9.19 8.28
N PHE A 33 6.29 8.81 7.26
CA PHE A 33 7.76 8.73 7.31
C PHE A 33 8.33 9.60 6.20
N SER A 34 9.42 10.30 6.48
CA SER A 34 10.12 11.11 5.48
C SER A 34 11.62 11.04 5.73
N LYS A 35 12.40 11.00 4.63
CA LYS A 35 13.87 10.98 4.68
C LYS A 35 14.45 11.76 3.49
N GLU A 36 15.42 12.59 3.76
CA GLU A 36 16.23 13.20 2.71
C GLU A 36 17.17 12.17 2.08
N MET A 37 17.21 12.17 0.77
CA MET A 37 17.96 11.25 -0.06
C MET A 37 18.73 12.02 -1.13
N ARG A 38 19.72 11.35 -1.70
CA ARG A 38 20.50 11.87 -2.84
C ARG A 38 20.50 10.85 -3.96
N GLY A 39 20.42 11.33 -5.19
CA GLY A 39 20.49 10.49 -6.38
C GLY A 39 21.07 11.23 -7.56
N THR A 40 21.37 10.47 -8.63
CA THR A 40 21.73 11.02 -9.93
C THR A 40 20.72 10.46 -10.94
N PHE A 41 19.95 11.34 -11.55
CA PHE A 41 18.86 11.00 -12.47
C PHE A 41 19.12 11.72 -13.80
N ASN A 42 19.16 10.97 -14.89
CA ASN A 42 19.50 11.50 -16.21
C ASN A 42 20.77 12.37 -16.21
N GLY A 43 21.81 11.92 -15.47
CA GLY A 43 23.07 12.64 -15.33
C GLY A 43 23.07 13.82 -14.34
N THR A 44 21.91 14.21 -13.80
CA THR A 44 21.76 15.34 -12.88
C THR A 44 21.76 14.87 -11.44
N LYS A 45 22.66 15.41 -10.60
CA LYS A 45 22.67 15.16 -9.14
C LYS A 45 21.55 15.95 -8.48
N MET A 46 20.76 15.26 -7.64
CA MET A 46 19.61 15.86 -6.98
C MET A 46 19.51 15.39 -5.51
N ASN A 47 19.16 16.33 -4.64
CA ASN A 47 18.67 16.02 -3.31
C ASN A 47 17.14 16.01 -3.35
N TYR A 48 16.54 15.03 -2.75
CA TYR A 48 15.09 14.87 -2.73
C TYR A 48 14.60 14.36 -1.38
N LEU A 49 13.37 14.68 -1.03
CA LEU A 49 12.67 14.13 0.10
C LEU A 49 11.85 12.93 -0.38
N ALA A 50 12.13 11.76 0.17
CA ALA A 50 11.31 10.57 0.02
C ALA A 50 10.36 10.50 1.21
N SER A 51 9.05 10.47 0.94
CA SER A 51 8.01 10.37 1.95
C SER A 51 7.10 9.17 1.66
N HIS A 52 6.73 8.47 2.71
CA HIS A 52 5.70 7.44 2.66
C HIS A 52 4.67 7.76 3.74
N TYR A 53 3.42 7.92 3.35
CA TYR A 53 2.37 8.37 4.25
C TYR A 53 1.02 7.78 3.91
N GLU A 54 0.20 7.73 4.93
CA GLU A 54 -1.19 7.34 4.84
C GLU A 54 -2.06 8.58 4.60
N THR A 55 -3.01 8.46 3.69
CA THR A 55 -4.07 9.44 3.46
C THR A 55 -5.40 8.78 3.75
N ILE A 56 -6.13 9.33 4.72
CA ILE A 56 -7.46 8.85 5.06
C ILE A 56 -8.47 9.51 4.12
N LEU A 57 -9.31 8.68 3.52
CA LEU A 57 -10.42 9.13 2.70
C LEU A 57 -11.68 9.15 3.55
N TYR A 58 -12.42 10.24 3.47
CA TYR A 58 -13.66 10.44 4.22
C TYR A 58 -14.86 10.42 3.29
N GLU A 59 -16.04 10.21 3.85
CA GLU A 59 -17.28 10.38 3.10
C GLU A 59 -17.40 11.82 2.59
N LYS A 60 -17.97 11.99 1.40
CA LYS A 60 -17.97 13.28 0.69
C LYS A 60 -18.53 14.43 1.52
N ASP A 61 -19.55 14.16 2.32
CA ASP A 61 -20.29 15.16 3.07
C ASP A 61 -20.09 15.03 4.60
N ASP A 62 -19.21 14.12 5.06
CA ASP A 62 -18.93 13.90 6.47
C ASP A 62 -17.46 13.53 6.72
N TYR A 63 -16.67 14.54 7.06
CA TYR A 63 -15.23 14.38 7.39
C TYR A 63 -14.97 13.66 8.73
N ASN A 64 -15.99 13.32 9.50
CA ASN A 64 -15.85 12.51 10.69
C ASN A 64 -16.00 11.01 10.42
N LYS A 65 -16.39 10.66 9.18
CA LYS A 65 -16.63 9.29 8.77
C LYS A 65 -15.56 8.80 7.79
N PRO A 66 -14.47 8.18 8.29
CA PRO A 66 -13.45 7.60 7.45
C PRO A 66 -14.02 6.40 6.69
N MET A 67 -13.76 6.33 5.40
CA MET A 67 -14.21 5.26 4.52
C MET A 67 -13.09 4.31 4.12
N ALA A 68 -11.90 4.85 3.91
CA ALA A 68 -10.74 4.08 3.47
C ALA A 68 -9.45 4.80 3.82
N SER A 69 -8.34 4.10 3.72
CA SER A 69 -7.02 4.72 3.69
C SER A 69 -6.21 4.24 2.51
N ILE A 70 -5.39 5.12 1.95
CA ILE A 70 -4.42 4.81 0.92
C ILE A 70 -3.03 5.20 1.38
N PHE A 71 -2.05 4.38 1.03
CA PHE A 71 -0.65 4.71 1.24
C PHE A 71 -0.07 5.34 -0.02
N VAL A 72 0.60 6.47 0.16
CA VAL A 72 1.23 7.24 -0.91
C VAL A 72 2.74 7.24 -0.69
N THR A 73 3.49 7.01 -1.76
CA THR A 73 4.94 7.26 -1.78
C THR A 73 5.19 8.49 -2.64
N GLU A 74 5.85 9.49 -2.08
CA GLU A 74 6.15 10.77 -2.71
C GLU A 74 7.66 10.97 -2.79
N TYR A 75 8.11 11.47 -3.93
CA TYR A 75 9.49 11.91 -4.15
C TYR A 75 9.46 13.37 -4.58
N ARG A 76 9.99 14.25 -3.77
CA ARG A 76 9.95 15.69 -4.00
C ARG A 76 11.36 16.28 -3.95
N SER A 77 11.73 17.07 -4.96
CA SER A 77 12.98 17.84 -4.91
C SER A 77 12.99 18.76 -3.70
N VAL A 78 14.15 18.87 -3.01
CA VAL A 78 14.31 19.84 -1.93
C VAL A 78 14.40 21.28 -2.46
N LYS A 79 14.69 21.46 -3.74
CA LYS A 79 14.60 22.78 -4.39
C LYS A 79 13.13 23.14 -4.58
N ASN A 80 12.70 24.18 -3.92
CA ASN A 80 11.33 24.70 -4.10
C ASN A 80 11.22 25.42 -5.44
N ASP A 81 10.47 24.81 -6.37
CA ASP A 81 10.13 25.40 -7.66
C ASP A 81 8.61 25.27 -7.84
N PRO A 82 7.85 26.37 -7.73
CA PRO A 82 6.40 26.34 -7.82
C PRO A 82 5.88 25.95 -9.20
N ASN A 83 6.72 26.02 -10.23
CA ASN A 83 6.34 25.68 -11.61
C ASN A 83 6.69 24.22 -11.96
N ARG A 84 7.23 23.46 -11.02
CA ARG A 84 7.59 22.07 -11.28
C ARG A 84 6.34 21.21 -11.46
N PRO A 85 6.26 20.41 -12.53
CA PRO A 85 5.12 19.51 -12.72
C PRO A 85 5.08 18.41 -11.66
N VAL A 86 3.88 17.94 -11.35
CA VAL A 86 3.64 16.77 -10.48
C VAL A 86 3.15 15.63 -11.36
N ILE A 87 3.71 14.44 -11.15
CA ILE A 87 3.31 13.22 -11.83
C ILE A 87 2.65 12.30 -10.82
N PHE A 88 1.43 11.86 -11.09
CA PHE A 88 0.74 10.83 -10.33
C PHE A 88 0.84 9.50 -11.08
N ILE A 89 1.30 8.46 -10.38
CA ILE A 89 1.57 7.14 -10.98
C ILE A 89 0.82 6.09 -10.18
N PHE A 90 -0.01 5.32 -10.85
CA PHE A 90 -0.77 4.22 -10.25
C PHE A 90 -1.01 3.11 -11.28
N ASN A 91 -1.01 1.87 -10.81
CA ASN A 91 -1.36 0.72 -11.65
C ASN A 91 -2.83 0.74 -12.00
N GLY A 92 -3.14 0.24 -13.19
CA GLY A 92 -4.50 -0.05 -13.62
C GLY A 92 -4.98 -1.42 -13.14
N GLY A 93 -6.26 -1.71 -13.45
CA GLY A 93 -6.93 -2.94 -13.04
C GLY A 93 -7.38 -2.88 -11.58
N PRO A 94 -8.63 -3.19 -11.24
CA PRO A 94 -9.08 -3.15 -9.85
C PRO A 94 -8.20 -4.02 -8.95
N GLY A 95 -7.67 -3.43 -7.86
CA GLY A 95 -6.86 -4.14 -6.87
C GLY A 95 -5.39 -4.37 -7.22
N SER A 96 -4.88 -3.83 -8.32
CA SER A 96 -3.45 -3.95 -8.65
C SER A 96 -2.61 -2.94 -7.86
N ALA A 97 -1.66 -3.44 -7.06
CA ALA A 97 -0.74 -2.59 -6.31
C ALA A 97 0.22 -1.84 -7.23
N SER A 98 0.48 -0.54 -6.94
CA SER A 98 1.41 0.29 -7.71
C SER A 98 2.89 -0.06 -7.46
N LEU A 99 3.16 -1.14 -6.71
CA LEU A 99 4.50 -1.63 -6.39
C LEU A 99 5.36 -1.87 -7.64
N TRP A 100 4.77 -2.46 -8.69
CA TRP A 100 5.48 -2.75 -9.94
C TRP A 100 5.95 -1.49 -10.67
N LEU A 101 5.15 -0.44 -10.67
CA LEU A 101 5.56 0.85 -11.21
C LEU A 101 6.60 1.52 -10.31
N HIS A 102 6.39 1.49 -9.01
CA HIS A 102 7.28 2.12 -8.04
C HIS A 102 8.66 1.47 -8.02
N MET A 103 8.73 0.17 -7.73
CA MET A 103 9.98 -0.55 -7.50
C MET A 103 10.56 -1.19 -8.77
N GLY A 104 9.81 -1.25 -9.86
CA GLY A 104 10.25 -1.84 -11.11
C GLY A 104 10.68 -0.83 -12.17
N VAL A 105 10.10 0.39 -12.17
CA VAL A 105 10.30 1.33 -13.31
C VAL A 105 10.55 2.76 -12.88
N MET A 106 9.65 3.37 -12.08
CA MET A 106 9.57 4.83 -11.93
C MET A 106 10.28 5.37 -10.69
N GLY A 107 10.40 4.57 -9.64
CA GLY A 107 11.03 5.00 -8.39
C GLY A 107 12.52 5.33 -8.54
N PRO A 108 13.09 6.14 -7.65
CA PRO A 108 14.51 6.48 -7.64
C PRO A 108 15.43 5.29 -7.34
N LYS A 109 14.84 4.21 -6.85
CA LYS A 109 15.47 2.89 -6.70
C LYS A 109 14.55 1.83 -7.29
N VAL A 110 15.16 0.84 -7.92
CA VAL A 110 14.46 -0.29 -8.52
C VAL A 110 15.06 -1.61 -8.04
N VAL A 111 14.24 -2.63 -7.97
CA VAL A 111 14.69 -4.00 -7.72
C VAL A 111 15.34 -4.52 -9.00
N LYS A 112 16.60 -4.95 -8.90
CA LYS A 112 17.29 -5.58 -10.01
C LYS A 112 16.89 -7.06 -10.07
N VAL A 113 16.06 -7.39 -11.06
CA VAL A 113 15.67 -8.77 -11.36
C VAL A 113 16.32 -9.15 -12.67
N PRO A 114 17.09 -10.24 -12.75
CA PRO A 114 17.54 -10.79 -14.04
C PRO A 114 16.34 -11.12 -14.92
N SER A 115 16.37 -10.66 -16.17
CA SER A 115 15.26 -10.86 -17.12
C SER A 115 15.65 -11.63 -18.37
N ASP A 116 16.84 -12.25 -18.35
CA ASP A 116 17.44 -12.99 -19.44
C ASP A 116 17.14 -14.51 -19.42
N ALA A 117 16.27 -14.93 -18.51
CA ALA A 117 15.92 -16.33 -18.26
C ALA A 117 17.09 -17.24 -17.82
N THR A 118 18.19 -16.64 -17.38
CA THR A 118 19.34 -17.39 -16.84
C THR A 118 19.23 -17.66 -15.35
N ASP A 119 18.25 -17.01 -14.69
CA ASP A 119 17.98 -17.06 -13.27
C ASP A 119 16.52 -17.48 -13.04
N ASP A 120 16.28 -18.27 -12.00
CA ASP A 120 14.93 -18.73 -11.61
C ASP A 120 14.09 -17.67 -10.91
N GLY A 121 14.65 -16.47 -10.74
CA GLY A 121 13.99 -15.38 -10.05
C GLY A 121 13.98 -15.53 -8.52
N SER A 122 14.87 -16.36 -7.96
CA SER A 122 14.97 -16.54 -6.51
C SER A 122 15.71 -15.39 -5.83
N PRO A 123 15.32 -15.00 -4.58
CA PRO A 123 16.05 -14.01 -3.78
C PRO A 123 17.45 -14.53 -3.40
N PRO A 124 18.42 -13.63 -3.06
CA PRO A 124 18.20 -12.21 -2.74
C PRO A 124 18.22 -11.30 -3.96
N TYR A 125 17.39 -10.22 -3.89
CA TYR A 125 17.40 -9.18 -4.92
C TYR A 125 18.12 -7.93 -4.44
N ASP A 126 18.84 -7.26 -5.34
CA ASP A 126 19.47 -5.99 -5.07
C ASP A 126 18.52 -4.83 -5.31
N LEU A 127 18.54 -3.85 -4.41
CA LEU A 127 17.90 -2.56 -4.60
C LEU A 127 18.94 -1.57 -5.16
N VAL A 128 18.85 -1.26 -6.44
CA VAL A 128 19.82 -0.40 -7.14
C VAL A 128 19.26 0.99 -7.42
N ASN A 129 20.14 1.97 -7.66
CA ASN A 129 19.71 3.30 -8.07
C ASN A 129 19.16 3.25 -9.48
N ASN A 130 18.01 3.90 -9.69
CA ASN A 130 17.39 4.06 -10.99
C ASN A 130 17.83 5.39 -11.61
N SER A 131 18.82 5.34 -12.51
CA SER A 131 19.31 6.55 -13.19
C SER A 131 18.30 7.14 -14.19
N LEU A 132 17.25 6.38 -14.54
CA LEU A 132 16.21 6.77 -15.50
C LEU A 132 14.91 7.23 -14.81
N SER A 133 14.89 7.30 -13.49
CA SER A 133 13.74 7.85 -12.77
C SER A 133 13.44 9.28 -13.24
N PRO A 134 12.17 9.64 -13.47
CA PRO A 134 11.75 10.96 -13.93
C PRO A 134 12.03 12.09 -12.95
#